data_61c62d0bbf23694535b36113c04e377d
#
_entry.id   61c62d0bbf23694535b36113c04e377d
#
_cell.length_a   1.000
_cell.length_b   1.000
_cell.length_c   1.000
_cell.angle_alpha   90.00
_cell.angle_beta   90.00
_cell.angle_gamma   90.00
#
_symmetry.space_group_name_H-M   'P 1'
#
loop_
_entity.id
_entity.type
_entity.pdbx_description
1 polymer ?
#
loop_
_entity_poly.entity_id
_entity_poly.type
_entity_poly.pdbx_seq_one_letter_code
_entity_poly.pdbx_strand_id
1 'polypeptide(L)'
;MELRQLKSFIKVAELLNFSAASKALCITQSTLSQQIQQLEQELDVQLLQRNSHSVSLTESGEELLPLAHQTLYDAGVCKSRMNDLKALLAGTLNIGATHTFSSILTETLLDFMKLYPKVKLNIHYKSMEELMDMLKKNKVDLVLAFKPSRRYEGVESHILFNNHLAAIVNNHHPLAKNETVTLSEIGKYDIALPAKGLQARNAFEQVISHYSPQFRVRLELNEVHILLKLIKQSDLVTILSEATIHDEHGVKAIPIDAPESGMEGCVHLLKNNYRKRSALEFIRLLSESNAIRERIRDWLTE
;
A
#
# COMPACT_ATOMS: atom_id res chain seq x y z
N MET A 1 -11.50 22.00 22.96
CA MET A 1 -10.73 20.97 22.19
C MET A 1 -10.12 21.61 20.94
N GLU A 2 -8.80 21.54 20.79
CA GLU A 2 -8.07 22.14 19.68
C GLU A 2 -7.41 21.07 18.80
N LEU A 3 -7.25 21.33 17.50
CA LEU A 3 -6.64 20.39 16.55
C LEU A 3 -5.20 20.01 16.95
N ARG A 4 -4.46 20.91 17.62
CA ARG A 4 -3.11 20.61 18.10
C ARG A 4 -3.12 19.58 19.25
N GLN A 5 -4.12 19.61 20.13
CA GLN A 5 -4.30 18.63 21.21
C GLN A 5 -4.63 17.26 20.65
N LEU A 6 -5.51 17.19 19.65
CA LEU A 6 -5.82 15.92 18.95
C LEU A 6 -4.58 15.34 18.24
N LYS A 7 -3.76 16.19 17.59
CA LYS A 7 -2.48 15.75 16.99
C LYS A 7 -1.53 15.15 18.04
N SER A 8 -1.45 15.80 19.21
CA SER A 8 -0.60 15.35 20.31
C SER A 8 -1.08 14.02 20.87
N PHE A 9 -2.38 13.88 21.10
CA PHE A 9 -2.99 12.64 21.56
C PHE A 9 -2.74 11.49 20.56
N ILE A 10 -3.05 11.68 19.29
CA ILE A 10 -2.83 10.67 18.25
C ILE A 10 -1.37 10.23 18.21
N LYS A 11 -0.43 11.19 18.29
CA LYS A 11 1.00 10.84 18.20
C LYS A 11 1.48 10.04 19.41
N VAL A 12 0.97 10.32 20.61
CA VAL A 12 1.27 9.49 21.78
C VAL A 12 0.61 8.13 21.68
N ALA A 13 -0.63 8.06 21.22
CA ALA A 13 -1.35 6.80 21.01
C ALA A 13 -0.66 5.88 19.98
N GLU A 14 -0.05 6.46 18.92
CA GLU A 14 0.70 5.71 17.91
C GLU A 14 2.04 5.16 18.41
N LEU A 15 2.75 5.93 19.23
CA LEU A 15 4.11 5.61 19.65
C LEU A 15 4.19 5.02 21.07
N LEU A 16 3.12 5.13 21.83
CA LEU A 16 3.03 4.73 23.26
C LEU A 16 4.22 5.24 24.08
N ASN A 17 4.77 6.39 23.68
CA ASN A 17 5.97 6.99 24.27
C ASN A 17 5.96 8.53 24.11
N PHE A 18 5.90 9.24 25.23
CA PHE A 18 5.86 10.71 25.25
C PHE A 18 7.14 11.36 24.69
N SER A 19 8.30 10.80 25.00
CA SER A 19 9.58 11.35 24.50
C SER A 19 9.71 11.16 22.99
N ALA A 20 9.33 10.00 22.45
CA ALA A 20 9.32 9.75 21.01
C ALA A 20 8.28 10.63 20.31
N ALA A 21 7.08 10.77 20.88
CA ALA A 21 6.00 11.59 20.33
C ALA A 21 6.36 13.09 20.30
N SER A 22 6.97 13.62 21.37
CA SER A 22 7.39 15.02 21.42
C SER A 22 8.48 15.34 20.38
N LYS A 23 9.45 14.44 20.21
CA LYS A 23 10.47 14.55 19.13
C LYS A 23 9.82 14.53 17.74
N ALA A 24 8.89 13.62 17.50
CA ALA A 24 8.17 13.50 16.22
C ALA A 24 7.32 14.75 15.90
N LEU A 25 6.81 15.44 16.92
CA LEU A 25 6.01 16.66 16.80
C LEU A 25 6.88 17.94 16.85
N CYS A 26 8.19 17.83 17.07
CA CYS A 26 9.11 18.96 17.25
C CYS A 26 8.68 19.93 18.37
N ILE A 27 8.18 19.38 19.50
CA ILE A 27 7.81 20.15 20.71
C ILE A 27 8.49 19.56 21.94
N THR A 28 8.46 20.28 23.05
CA THR A 28 8.96 19.75 24.32
C THR A 28 8.01 18.71 24.90
N GLN A 29 8.53 17.77 25.70
CA GLN A 29 7.70 16.77 26.36
C GLN A 29 6.71 17.41 27.37
N SER A 30 7.10 18.52 28.02
CA SER A 30 6.21 19.27 28.90
C SER A 30 5.03 19.88 28.15
N THR A 31 5.28 20.49 26.98
CA THR A 31 4.21 21.02 26.10
C THR A 31 3.26 19.90 25.65
N LEU A 32 3.81 18.75 25.23
CA LEU A 32 3.01 17.59 24.84
C LEU A 32 2.12 17.10 25.98
N SER A 33 2.69 16.91 27.18
CA SER A 33 1.94 16.51 28.37
C SER A 33 0.84 17.49 28.74
N GLN A 34 1.12 18.79 28.67
CA GLN A 34 0.13 19.83 28.96
C GLN A 34 -1.01 19.83 27.94
N GLN A 35 -0.74 19.65 26.65
CA GLN A 35 -1.78 19.58 25.62
C GLN A 35 -2.72 18.39 25.85
N ILE A 36 -2.17 17.25 26.20
CA ILE A 36 -2.99 16.03 26.48
C ILE A 36 -3.77 16.23 27.77
N GLN A 37 -3.15 16.74 28.83
CA GLN A 37 -3.86 17.00 30.08
C GLN A 37 -5.02 17.98 29.91
N GLN A 38 -4.84 19.05 29.14
CA GLN A 38 -5.92 19.98 28.79
C GLN A 38 -7.04 19.31 28.02
N LEU A 39 -6.72 18.40 27.09
CA LEU A 39 -7.71 17.61 26.36
C LEU A 39 -8.51 16.69 27.29
N GLU A 40 -7.82 15.96 28.16
CA GLU A 40 -8.43 15.07 29.16
C GLU A 40 -9.33 15.85 30.14
N GLN A 41 -8.89 17.04 30.59
CA GLN A 41 -9.68 17.93 31.46
C GLN A 41 -10.92 18.46 30.75
N GLU A 42 -10.83 18.89 29.49
CA GLU A 42 -11.97 19.38 28.73
C GLU A 42 -13.01 18.30 28.45
N LEU A 43 -12.56 17.04 28.23
CA LEU A 43 -13.44 15.90 27.98
C LEU A 43 -13.92 15.21 29.28
N ASP A 44 -13.35 15.60 30.41
CA ASP A 44 -13.60 15.00 31.75
C ASP A 44 -13.37 13.48 31.78
N VAL A 45 -12.36 13.01 31.02
CA VAL A 45 -11.96 11.61 30.98
C VAL A 45 -10.44 11.47 30.83
N GLN A 46 -9.89 10.38 31.33
CA GLN A 46 -8.51 9.99 31.01
C GLN A 46 -8.45 9.22 29.69
N LEU A 47 -7.57 9.65 28.79
CA LEU A 47 -7.35 9.03 27.48
C LEU A 47 -6.16 8.08 27.48
N LEU A 48 -5.20 8.33 28.38
CA LEU A 48 -3.96 7.58 28.48
C LEU A 48 -3.73 7.10 29.92
N GLN A 49 -3.43 5.82 30.08
CA GLN A 49 -2.86 5.27 31.29
C GLN A 49 -1.34 5.46 31.27
N ARG A 50 -0.80 6.02 32.37
CA ARG A 50 0.64 6.25 32.52
C ARG A 50 1.13 5.47 33.75
N ASN A 51 1.94 4.46 33.49
CA ASN A 51 2.68 3.77 34.54
C ASN A 51 4.16 4.18 34.47
N SER A 52 4.94 3.89 35.50
CA SER A 52 6.37 4.22 35.54
C SER A 52 7.19 3.69 34.36
N HIS A 53 6.70 2.68 33.64
CA HIS A 53 7.41 2.01 32.57
C HIS A 53 6.63 1.90 31.24
N SER A 54 5.36 2.30 31.21
CA SER A 54 4.53 2.12 30.00
C SER A 54 3.44 3.17 29.88
N VAL A 55 3.05 3.43 28.65
CA VAL A 55 1.89 4.24 28.26
C VAL A 55 0.96 3.35 27.45
N SER A 56 -0.33 3.36 27.78
CA SER A 56 -1.38 2.65 27.04
C SER A 56 -2.61 3.55 26.90
N LEU A 57 -3.47 3.23 25.94
CA LEU A 57 -4.79 3.86 25.83
C LEU A 57 -5.72 3.34 26.94
N THR A 58 -6.62 4.21 27.40
CA THR A 58 -7.81 3.82 28.13
C THR A 58 -8.92 3.45 27.14
N GLU A 59 -10.03 2.88 27.60
CA GLU A 59 -11.22 2.64 26.79
C GLU A 59 -11.68 3.95 26.10
N SER A 60 -11.74 5.07 26.85
CA SER A 60 -12.05 6.39 26.29
C SER A 60 -11.02 6.85 25.24
N GLY A 61 -9.75 6.49 25.42
CA GLY A 61 -8.69 6.78 24.46
C GLY A 61 -8.85 5.98 23.17
N GLU A 62 -9.21 4.70 23.28
CA GLU A 62 -9.49 3.84 22.12
C GLU A 62 -10.70 4.34 21.32
N GLU A 63 -11.77 4.78 22.01
CA GLU A 63 -12.94 5.39 21.37
C GLU A 63 -12.63 6.75 20.71
N LEU A 64 -11.87 7.60 21.38
CA LEU A 64 -11.53 8.93 20.82
C LEU A 64 -10.57 8.84 19.63
N LEU A 65 -9.68 7.85 19.59
CA LEU A 65 -8.61 7.78 18.57
C LEU A 65 -9.11 7.83 17.13
N PRO A 66 -10.10 7.01 16.71
CA PRO A 66 -10.66 7.10 15.36
C PRO A 66 -11.37 8.43 15.09
N LEU A 67 -12.08 8.99 16.07
CA LEU A 67 -12.76 10.29 15.94
C LEU A 67 -11.76 11.45 15.81
N ALA A 68 -10.66 11.39 16.54
CA ALA A 68 -9.59 12.37 16.45
C ALA A 68 -8.91 12.34 15.06
N HIS A 69 -8.66 11.15 14.51
CA HIS A 69 -8.16 10.99 13.13
C HIS A 69 -9.13 11.60 12.12
N GLN A 70 -10.44 11.30 12.24
CA GLN A 70 -11.47 11.84 11.35
C GLN A 70 -11.52 13.37 11.43
N THR A 71 -11.52 13.94 12.63
CA THR A 71 -11.56 15.39 12.83
C THR A 71 -10.37 16.10 12.18
N LEU A 72 -9.15 15.56 12.33
CA LEU A 72 -7.97 16.13 11.69
C LEU A 72 -8.02 16.00 10.17
N TYR A 73 -8.56 14.89 9.66
CA TYR A 73 -8.78 14.71 8.23
C TYR A 73 -9.76 15.75 7.68
N ASP A 74 -10.92 15.95 8.32
CA ASP A 74 -11.93 16.90 7.89
C ASP A 74 -11.44 18.34 7.91
N ALA A 75 -10.65 18.71 8.94
CA ALA A 75 -9.96 20.00 8.97
C ALA A 75 -8.98 20.16 7.80
N GLY A 76 -8.28 19.08 7.42
CA GLY A 76 -7.43 19.02 6.22
C GLY A 76 -8.24 19.19 4.92
N VAL A 77 -9.41 18.56 4.84
CA VAL A 77 -10.34 18.67 3.70
C VAL A 77 -10.79 20.12 3.51
N CYS A 78 -11.15 20.84 4.58
CA CYS A 78 -11.51 22.26 4.49
C CYS A 78 -10.41 23.08 3.81
N LYS A 79 -9.15 22.88 4.22
CA LYS A 79 -7.99 23.57 3.62
C LYS A 79 -7.79 23.17 2.16
N SER A 80 -7.94 21.88 1.82
CA SER A 80 -7.80 21.38 0.46
C SER A 80 -8.87 21.98 -0.46
N ARG A 81 -10.14 22.01 -0.04
CA ARG A 81 -11.22 22.61 -0.81
C ARG A 81 -10.98 24.11 -1.11
N MET A 82 -10.46 24.85 -0.13
CA MET A 82 -10.13 26.26 -0.35
C MET A 82 -8.98 26.44 -1.36
N ASN A 83 -8.01 25.54 -1.35
CA ASN A 83 -6.94 25.54 -2.34
C ASN A 83 -7.45 25.14 -3.74
N ASP A 84 -8.36 24.18 -3.82
CA ASP A 84 -8.96 23.73 -5.08
C ASP A 84 -9.80 24.85 -5.74
N LEU A 85 -10.52 25.63 -4.95
CA LEU A 85 -11.26 26.82 -5.42
C LEU A 85 -10.33 27.91 -5.99
N LYS A 86 -9.10 28.00 -5.49
CA LYS A 86 -8.07 28.93 -5.99
C LYS A 86 -7.31 28.39 -7.19
N ALA A 87 -7.71 27.23 -7.74
CA ALA A 87 -6.96 26.48 -8.77
C ALA A 87 -5.49 26.19 -8.40
N LEU A 88 -5.17 26.22 -7.12
CA LEU A 88 -3.84 25.94 -6.59
C LEU A 88 -3.78 24.49 -6.12
N LEU A 89 -3.28 23.60 -6.98
CA LEU A 89 -2.90 22.25 -6.55
C LEU A 89 -1.69 22.36 -5.62
N ALA A 90 -1.97 22.32 -4.31
CA ALA A 90 -0.96 22.43 -3.26
C ALA A 90 -1.38 21.60 -2.05
N GLY A 91 -0.44 21.30 -1.15
CA GLY A 91 -0.69 20.52 0.06
C GLY A 91 -0.01 19.16 0.02
N THR A 92 -0.64 18.15 0.61
CA THR A 92 -0.07 16.80 0.70
C THR A 92 -1.02 15.77 0.12
N LEU A 93 -0.49 14.91 -0.74
CA LEU A 93 -1.13 13.71 -1.25
C LEU A 93 -0.45 12.49 -0.63
N ASN A 94 -1.22 11.70 0.11
CA ASN A 94 -0.75 10.46 0.75
C ASN A 94 -1.24 9.26 -0.06
N ILE A 95 -0.32 8.45 -0.56
CA ILE A 95 -0.59 7.30 -1.42
C ILE A 95 -0.13 6.05 -0.71
N GLY A 96 -1.01 5.07 -0.57
CA GLY A 96 -0.66 3.71 -0.21
C GLY A 96 -0.41 2.88 -1.46
N ALA A 97 0.60 2.02 -1.46
CA ALA A 97 0.84 1.10 -2.56
C ALA A 97 1.40 -0.23 -2.07
N THR A 98 1.03 -1.32 -2.72
CA THR A 98 1.75 -2.59 -2.57
C THR A 98 3.02 -2.57 -3.42
N HIS A 99 4.02 -3.37 -3.04
CA HIS A 99 5.32 -3.39 -3.72
C HIS A 99 5.24 -3.68 -5.22
N THR A 100 4.21 -4.39 -5.66
CA THR A 100 3.97 -4.70 -7.07
C THR A 100 3.75 -3.46 -7.93
N PHE A 101 3.28 -2.36 -7.34
CA PHE A 101 3.05 -1.10 -8.05
C PHE A 101 4.28 -0.19 -8.12
N SER A 102 5.44 -0.58 -7.59
CA SER A 102 6.62 0.28 -7.52
C SER A 102 7.12 0.73 -8.90
N SER A 103 7.20 -0.17 -9.88
CA SER A 103 7.61 0.16 -11.24
C SER A 103 6.62 1.11 -11.94
N ILE A 104 5.32 0.85 -11.79
CA ILE A 104 4.25 1.66 -12.37
C ILE A 104 4.24 3.08 -11.78
N LEU A 105 4.52 3.20 -10.49
CA LEU A 105 4.49 4.48 -9.79
C LEU A 105 5.60 5.44 -10.19
N THR A 106 6.78 4.93 -10.53
CA THR A 106 7.97 5.77 -10.74
C THR A 106 7.75 6.81 -11.84
N GLU A 107 7.24 6.41 -13.00
CA GLU A 107 6.93 7.31 -14.14
C GLU A 107 5.90 8.37 -13.70
N THR A 108 4.79 7.94 -13.13
CA THR A 108 3.70 8.83 -12.69
C THR A 108 4.15 9.82 -11.62
N LEU A 109 4.99 9.39 -10.67
CA LEU A 109 5.54 10.27 -9.62
C LEU A 109 6.41 11.36 -10.22
N LEU A 110 7.28 11.04 -11.18
CA LEU A 110 8.13 12.00 -11.86
C LEU A 110 7.31 13.05 -12.61
N ASP A 111 6.32 12.63 -13.36
CA ASP A 111 5.46 13.53 -14.13
C ASP A 111 4.57 14.37 -13.21
N PHE A 112 4.01 13.79 -12.18
CA PHE A 112 3.20 14.51 -11.20
C PHE A 112 4.01 15.60 -10.47
N MET A 113 5.24 15.31 -10.04
CA MET A 113 6.11 16.30 -9.39
C MET A 113 6.49 17.46 -10.32
N LYS A 114 6.68 17.21 -11.64
CA LYS A 114 6.94 18.27 -12.62
C LYS A 114 5.72 19.17 -12.81
N LEU A 115 4.53 18.57 -12.95
CA LEU A 115 3.28 19.30 -13.19
C LEU A 115 2.76 20.04 -11.96
N TYR A 116 2.96 19.46 -10.75
CA TYR A 116 2.38 19.95 -9.51
C TYR A 116 3.44 20.13 -8.40
N PRO A 117 4.43 21.01 -8.59
CA PRO A 117 5.59 21.16 -7.69
C PRO A 117 5.24 21.62 -6.28
N LYS A 118 4.02 22.13 -6.06
CA LYS A 118 3.53 22.58 -4.73
C LYS A 118 2.82 21.48 -3.96
N VAL A 119 2.67 20.28 -4.52
CA VAL A 119 2.07 19.12 -3.84
C VAL A 119 3.18 18.24 -3.29
N LYS A 120 3.19 18.05 -1.98
CA LYS A 120 4.06 17.07 -1.32
C LYS A 120 3.46 15.67 -1.49
N LEU A 121 4.25 14.71 -1.94
CA LEU A 121 3.88 13.31 -2.03
C LEU A 121 4.42 12.53 -0.83
N ASN A 122 3.59 11.74 -0.19
CA ASN A 122 3.99 10.73 0.79
C ASN A 122 3.54 9.36 0.29
N ILE A 123 4.49 8.45 0.09
CA ILE A 123 4.21 7.10 -0.42
C ILE A 123 4.44 6.10 0.71
N HIS A 124 3.47 5.23 0.94
CA HIS A 124 3.50 4.20 1.96
C HIS A 124 3.44 2.82 1.31
N TYR A 125 4.54 2.08 1.34
CA TYR A 125 4.55 0.67 0.92
C TYR A 125 4.23 -0.22 2.11
N LYS A 126 3.14 -0.98 2.01
CA LYS A 126 2.62 -1.84 3.07
C LYS A 126 1.88 -3.05 2.49
N SER A 127 1.50 -3.98 3.37
CA SER A 127 0.57 -5.05 3.01
C SER A 127 -0.82 -4.50 2.67
N MET A 128 -1.62 -5.30 1.95
CA MET A 128 -2.99 -4.90 1.59
C MET A 128 -3.85 -4.58 2.80
N GLU A 129 -3.73 -5.35 3.87
CA GLU A 129 -4.53 -5.16 5.09
C GLU A 129 -4.17 -3.86 5.80
N GLU A 130 -2.88 -3.58 5.98
CA GLU A 130 -2.40 -2.32 6.56
C GLU A 130 -2.84 -1.12 5.72
N LEU A 131 -2.76 -1.21 4.38
CA LEU A 131 -3.17 -0.13 3.48
C LEU A 131 -4.68 0.13 3.54
N MET A 132 -5.51 -0.91 3.64
CA MET A 132 -6.96 -0.75 3.79
C MET A 132 -7.32 -0.14 5.15
N ASP A 133 -6.61 -0.50 6.22
CA ASP A 133 -6.75 0.15 7.52
C ASP A 133 -6.33 1.63 7.47
N MET A 134 -5.21 1.94 6.83
CA MET A 134 -4.76 3.31 6.62
C MET A 134 -5.78 4.13 5.80
N LEU A 135 -6.37 3.53 4.76
CA LEU A 135 -7.39 4.17 3.93
C LEU A 135 -8.64 4.47 4.75
N LYS A 136 -9.15 3.49 5.50
CA LYS A 136 -10.33 3.67 6.39
C LYS A 136 -10.10 4.72 7.47
N LYS A 137 -8.87 4.84 7.97
CA LYS A 137 -8.47 5.86 8.96
C LYS A 137 -8.06 7.19 8.33
N ASN A 138 -8.30 7.39 7.04
CA ASN A 138 -7.92 8.60 6.29
C ASN A 138 -6.42 8.96 6.40
N LYS A 139 -5.54 7.98 6.65
CA LYS A 139 -4.08 8.18 6.67
C LYS A 139 -3.49 8.25 5.26
N VAL A 140 -4.18 7.64 4.29
CA VAL A 140 -3.88 7.74 2.86
C VAL A 140 -5.12 8.19 2.09
N ASP A 141 -4.92 8.89 0.99
CA ASP A 141 -5.97 9.43 0.13
C ASP A 141 -6.45 8.41 -0.91
N LEU A 142 -5.56 7.53 -1.33
CA LEU A 142 -5.81 6.42 -2.25
C LEU A 142 -4.85 5.27 -1.98
N VAL A 143 -5.23 4.07 -2.42
CA VAL A 143 -4.38 2.88 -2.36
C VAL A 143 -4.29 2.23 -3.73
N LEU A 144 -3.07 1.86 -4.14
CA LEU A 144 -2.77 1.10 -5.36
C LEU A 144 -2.40 -0.32 -4.97
N ALA A 145 -3.26 -1.25 -5.33
CA ALA A 145 -3.13 -2.65 -4.99
C ALA A 145 -3.94 -3.51 -5.96
N PHE A 146 -3.69 -4.81 -6.02
CA PHE A 146 -4.59 -5.70 -6.73
C PHE A 146 -5.92 -5.82 -6.00
N LYS A 147 -6.97 -6.10 -6.77
CA LYS A 147 -8.32 -6.33 -6.25
C LYS A 147 -8.29 -7.47 -5.22
N PRO A 148 -8.76 -7.21 -4.00
CA PRO A 148 -8.80 -8.24 -2.97
C PRO A 148 -9.91 -9.25 -3.23
N SER A 149 -9.71 -10.50 -2.82
CA SER A 149 -10.75 -11.53 -2.88
C SER A 149 -11.95 -11.23 -1.98
N ARG A 150 -11.73 -10.53 -0.86
CA ARG A 150 -12.81 -10.05 0.03
C ARG A 150 -13.09 -8.57 -0.20
N ARG A 151 -14.35 -8.18 -0.18
CA ARG A 151 -14.73 -6.76 -0.23
C ARG A 151 -14.43 -6.07 1.11
N TYR A 152 -13.87 -4.88 1.04
CA TYR A 152 -13.73 -4.00 2.20
C TYR A 152 -14.91 -3.03 2.23
N GLU A 153 -15.66 -3.06 3.33
CA GLU A 153 -16.80 -2.16 3.53
C GLU A 153 -16.33 -0.69 3.51
N GLY A 154 -17.11 0.17 2.84
CA GLY A 154 -16.79 1.58 2.68
C GLY A 154 -15.70 1.89 1.66
N VAL A 155 -15.11 0.88 0.98
CA VAL A 155 -14.09 1.06 -0.06
C VAL A 155 -14.69 0.77 -1.44
N GLU A 156 -14.35 1.59 -2.42
CA GLU A 156 -14.59 1.34 -3.84
C GLU A 156 -13.26 1.05 -4.53
N SER A 157 -13.31 0.19 -5.56
CA SER A 157 -12.14 -0.25 -6.32
C SER A 157 -12.39 -0.02 -7.80
N HIS A 158 -11.51 0.73 -8.46
CA HIS A 158 -11.56 0.99 -9.89
C HIS A 158 -10.39 0.27 -10.56
N ILE A 159 -10.69 -0.57 -11.55
CA ILE A 159 -9.69 -1.35 -12.28
C ILE A 159 -8.87 -0.40 -13.16
N LEU A 160 -7.56 -0.51 -13.08
CA LEU A 160 -6.59 0.21 -13.91
C LEU A 160 -6.07 -0.66 -15.05
N PHE A 161 -5.75 -1.93 -14.75
CA PHE A 161 -5.23 -2.89 -15.73
C PHE A 161 -5.46 -4.34 -15.27
N ASN A 162 -5.42 -5.25 -16.21
CA ASN A 162 -5.39 -6.69 -15.95
C ASN A 162 -3.95 -7.19 -15.92
N ASN A 163 -3.72 -8.24 -15.12
CA ASN A 163 -2.42 -8.87 -14.96
C ASN A 163 -2.58 -10.34 -14.59
N HIS A 164 -1.48 -11.09 -14.62
CA HIS A 164 -1.46 -12.51 -14.29
C HIS A 164 -0.35 -12.83 -13.29
N LEU A 165 -0.55 -13.92 -12.55
CA LEU A 165 0.55 -14.56 -11.84
C LEU A 165 1.49 -15.22 -12.84
N ALA A 166 2.78 -15.07 -12.60
CA ALA A 166 3.82 -15.67 -13.42
C ALA A 166 4.88 -16.36 -12.55
N ALA A 167 5.47 -17.40 -13.07
CA ALA A 167 6.73 -17.94 -12.58
C ALA A 167 7.86 -17.01 -13.03
N ILE A 168 8.59 -16.46 -12.07
CA ILE A 168 9.75 -15.59 -12.35
C ILE A 168 11.01 -16.41 -12.14
N VAL A 169 11.85 -16.42 -13.15
CA VAL A 169 13.10 -17.16 -13.20
C VAL A 169 14.22 -16.30 -13.79
N ASN A 170 15.49 -16.68 -13.61
CA ASN A 170 16.57 -16.04 -14.33
C ASN A 170 16.50 -16.38 -15.85
N ASN A 171 17.11 -15.55 -16.69
CA ASN A 171 17.03 -15.72 -18.15
C ASN A 171 17.68 -17.03 -18.68
N HIS A 172 18.51 -17.70 -17.89
CA HIS A 172 19.21 -18.95 -18.25
C HIS A 172 18.49 -20.19 -17.69
N HIS A 173 17.46 -19.99 -16.87
CA HIS A 173 16.71 -21.09 -16.26
C HIS A 173 16.02 -21.94 -17.35
N PRO A 174 15.95 -23.28 -17.20
CA PRO A 174 15.32 -24.16 -18.20
C PRO A 174 13.89 -23.72 -18.58
N LEU A 175 13.09 -23.26 -17.61
CA LEU A 175 11.72 -22.77 -17.85
C LEU A 175 11.68 -21.48 -18.67
N ALA A 176 12.75 -20.69 -18.75
CA ALA A 176 12.76 -19.44 -19.50
C ALA A 176 12.51 -19.60 -21.00
N LYS A 177 12.59 -20.82 -21.54
CA LYS A 177 12.29 -21.13 -22.95
C LYS A 177 10.80 -21.31 -23.21
N ASN A 178 9.99 -21.50 -22.16
CA ASN A 178 8.57 -21.75 -22.29
C ASN A 178 7.79 -20.43 -22.48
N GLU A 179 6.68 -20.49 -23.18
CA GLU A 179 5.70 -19.40 -23.31
C GLU A 179 4.77 -19.36 -22.09
N THR A 180 4.35 -20.53 -21.60
CA THR A 180 3.55 -20.72 -20.39
C THR A 180 4.15 -21.85 -19.55
N VAL A 181 3.75 -21.96 -18.28
CA VAL A 181 4.22 -22.99 -17.38
C VAL A 181 3.09 -23.52 -16.49
N THR A 182 3.02 -24.83 -16.34
CA THR A 182 2.07 -25.49 -15.45
C THR A 182 2.60 -25.57 -14.01
N LEU A 183 1.70 -25.70 -13.03
CA LEU A 183 2.09 -25.92 -11.62
C LEU A 183 2.95 -27.16 -11.42
N SER A 184 2.73 -28.21 -12.22
CA SER A 184 3.50 -29.45 -12.19
C SER A 184 4.94 -29.25 -12.67
N GLU A 185 5.17 -28.40 -13.66
CA GLU A 185 6.51 -28.05 -14.13
C GLU A 185 7.27 -27.20 -13.10
N ILE A 186 6.58 -26.22 -12.49
CA ILE A 186 7.13 -25.41 -11.39
C ILE A 186 7.57 -26.29 -10.22
N GLY A 187 6.75 -27.30 -9.86
CA GLY A 187 7.03 -28.25 -8.76
C GLY A 187 8.29 -29.08 -8.90
N LYS A 188 8.90 -29.12 -10.09
CA LYS A 188 10.21 -29.82 -10.30
C LYS A 188 11.40 -29.05 -9.74
N TYR A 189 11.24 -27.75 -9.42
CA TYR A 189 12.30 -26.85 -8.98
C TYR A 189 12.12 -26.44 -7.53
N ASP A 190 13.18 -25.96 -6.92
CA ASP A 190 13.13 -25.32 -5.61
C ASP A 190 12.52 -23.92 -5.73
N ILE A 191 11.63 -23.57 -4.80
CA ILE A 191 10.84 -22.33 -4.87
C ILE A 191 11.23 -21.39 -3.73
N ALA A 192 11.38 -20.11 -4.07
CA ALA A 192 11.44 -19.01 -3.13
C ALA A 192 10.14 -18.19 -3.23
N LEU A 193 9.35 -18.11 -2.19
CA LEU A 193 8.04 -17.47 -2.22
C LEU A 193 8.03 -16.12 -1.50
N PRO A 194 7.17 -15.19 -1.95
CA PRO A 194 6.80 -14.06 -1.12
C PRO A 194 6.18 -14.55 0.19
N ALA A 195 6.43 -13.83 1.29
CA ALA A 195 5.85 -14.15 2.58
C ALA A 195 4.30 -14.08 2.55
N LYS A 196 3.66 -14.81 3.45
CA LYS A 196 2.20 -14.78 3.63
C LYS A 196 1.71 -13.35 3.90
N GLY A 197 0.55 -13.01 3.35
CA GLY A 197 -0.03 -11.66 3.42
C GLY A 197 0.36 -10.74 2.25
N LEU A 198 1.41 -11.06 1.46
CA LEU A 198 1.67 -10.37 0.20
C LEU A 198 0.68 -10.85 -0.88
N GLN A 199 0.21 -9.92 -1.72
CA GLN A 199 -0.89 -10.19 -2.66
C GLN A 199 -0.57 -11.31 -3.66
N ALA A 200 0.64 -11.36 -4.21
CA ALA A 200 1.04 -12.43 -5.12
C ALA A 200 1.03 -13.80 -4.42
N ARG A 201 1.46 -13.86 -3.13
CA ARG A 201 1.38 -15.09 -2.34
C ARG A 201 -0.08 -15.50 -2.10
N ASN A 202 -0.94 -14.57 -1.70
CA ASN A 202 -2.35 -14.87 -1.44
C ASN A 202 -3.05 -15.36 -2.71
N ALA A 203 -2.78 -14.73 -3.87
CA ALA A 203 -3.31 -15.16 -5.16
C ALA A 203 -2.79 -16.55 -5.54
N PHE A 204 -1.50 -16.82 -5.34
CA PHE A 204 -0.93 -18.13 -5.60
C PHE A 204 -1.53 -19.22 -4.71
N GLU A 205 -1.76 -18.95 -3.42
CA GLU A 205 -2.42 -19.89 -2.51
C GLU A 205 -3.86 -20.21 -2.95
N GLN A 206 -4.58 -19.25 -3.54
CA GLN A 206 -5.90 -19.51 -4.14
C GLN A 206 -5.79 -20.43 -5.34
N VAL A 207 -4.86 -20.17 -6.26
CA VAL A 207 -4.63 -21.04 -7.43
C VAL A 207 -4.30 -22.46 -6.99
N ILE A 208 -3.39 -22.67 -6.05
CA ILE A 208 -2.98 -24.01 -5.62
C ILE A 208 -4.01 -24.70 -4.71
N SER A 209 -4.99 -23.98 -4.13
CA SER A 209 -6.02 -24.59 -3.30
C SER A 209 -6.89 -25.59 -4.06
N HIS A 210 -7.01 -25.43 -5.39
CA HIS A 210 -7.74 -26.32 -6.29
C HIS A 210 -6.87 -27.47 -6.83
N TYR A 211 -5.57 -27.42 -6.58
CA TYR A 211 -4.59 -28.42 -7.01
C TYR A 211 -3.84 -28.90 -5.77
N SER A 212 -3.27 -30.10 -5.80
CA SER A 212 -2.45 -30.62 -4.70
C SER A 212 -0.97 -30.73 -5.11
N PRO A 213 -0.34 -29.69 -5.67
CA PRO A 213 1.06 -29.77 -6.04
C PRO A 213 1.94 -29.77 -4.79
N GLN A 214 2.94 -30.64 -4.79
CA GLN A 214 3.98 -30.58 -3.78
C GLN A 214 5.10 -29.65 -4.24
N PHE A 215 5.25 -28.51 -3.53
CA PHE A 215 6.34 -27.58 -3.79
C PHE A 215 7.45 -27.69 -2.75
N ARG A 216 8.68 -27.65 -3.19
CA ARG A 216 9.86 -27.57 -2.31
C ARG A 216 10.17 -26.11 -2.01
N VAL A 217 9.50 -25.54 -1.02
CA VAL A 217 9.73 -24.15 -0.62
C VAL A 217 11.04 -24.09 0.19
N ARG A 218 12.05 -23.40 -0.33
CA ARG A 218 13.37 -23.23 0.27
C ARG A 218 13.50 -21.93 1.05
N LEU A 219 12.70 -20.92 0.67
CA LEU A 219 12.76 -19.58 1.24
C LEU A 219 11.39 -18.94 1.18
N GLU A 220 11.03 -18.22 2.26
CA GLU A 220 9.94 -17.25 2.28
C GLU A 220 10.50 -15.89 2.69
N LEU A 221 10.16 -14.83 1.94
CA LEU A 221 10.71 -13.50 2.15
C LEU A 221 9.64 -12.42 1.91
N ASN A 222 9.56 -11.43 2.81
CA ASN A 222 8.62 -10.33 2.71
C ASN A 222 9.12 -9.14 1.87
N GLU A 223 10.36 -9.19 1.37
CA GLU A 223 10.98 -8.13 0.58
C GLU A 223 11.22 -8.59 -0.86
N VAL A 224 10.35 -8.12 -1.76
CA VAL A 224 10.32 -8.56 -3.17
C VAL A 224 11.60 -8.21 -3.92
N HIS A 225 12.24 -7.07 -3.63
CA HIS A 225 13.46 -6.67 -4.31
C HIS A 225 14.65 -7.60 -3.98
N ILE A 226 14.74 -8.05 -2.72
CA ILE A 226 15.75 -9.06 -2.33
C ILE A 226 15.42 -10.40 -2.99
N LEU A 227 14.15 -10.78 -3.03
CA LEU A 227 13.70 -12.00 -3.69
C LEU A 227 14.13 -12.00 -5.17
N LEU A 228 13.89 -10.93 -5.91
CA LEU A 228 14.30 -10.79 -7.31
C LEU A 228 15.84 -10.86 -7.49
N LYS A 229 16.61 -10.27 -6.57
CA LYS A 229 18.08 -10.39 -6.60
C LYS A 229 18.54 -11.85 -6.44
N LEU A 230 17.89 -12.63 -5.59
CA LEU A 230 18.18 -14.06 -5.42
C LEU A 230 17.84 -14.86 -6.68
N ILE A 231 16.67 -14.61 -7.28
CA ILE A 231 16.24 -15.25 -8.52
C ILE A 231 17.24 -15.00 -9.67
N LYS A 232 17.74 -13.77 -9.79
CA LYS A 232 18.75 -13.43 -10.82
C LYS A 232 20.04 -14.25 -10.73
N GLN A 233 20.38 -14.76 -9.55
CA GLN A 233 21.66 -15.42 -9.24
C GLN A 233 21.52 -16.90 -8.88
N SER A 234 20.35 -17.50 -9.07
CA SER A 234 20.07 -18.89 -8.69
C SER A 234 19.11 -19.56 -9.65
N ASP A 235 18.96 -20.88 -9.53
CA ASP A 235 17.97 -21.67 -10.27
C ASP A 235 16.63 -21.79 -9.49
N LEU A 236 16.38 -20.89 -8.55
CA LEU A 236 15.11 -20.82 -7.84
C LEU A 236 14.02 -20.25 -8.73
N VAL A 237 12.81 -20.72 -8.52
CA VAL A 237 11.59 -20.15 -9.12
C VAL A 237 10.85 -19.34 -8.06
N THR A 238 10.36 -18.16 -8.40
CA THR A 238 9.40 -17.45 -7.56
C THR A 238 8.11 -17.16 -8.30
N ILE A 239 7.04 -16.92 -7.54
CA ILE A 239 5.73 -16.61 -8.10
C ILE A 239 5.36 -15.18 -7.72
N LEU A 240 5.26 -14.32 -8.72
CA LEU A 240 4.88 -12.92 -8.56
C LEU A 240 3.87 -12.53 -9.64
N SER A 241 3.32 -11.34 -9.53
CA SER A 241 2.61 -10.71 -10.63
C SER A 241 3.60 -10.33 -11.73
N GLU A 242 3.28 -10.56 -12.98
CA GLU A 242 4.09 -10.18 -14.13
C GLU A 242 4.47 -8.67 -14.09
N ALA A 243 3.54 -7.82 -13.67
CA ALA A 243 3.78 -6.38 -13.50
C ALA A 243 4.95 -6.05 -12.56
N THR A 244 5.32 -6.96 -11.66
CA THR A 244 6.40 -6.73 -10.68
C THR A 244 7.77 -6.62 -11.35
N ILE A 245 7.98 -7.24 -12.52
CA ILE A 245 9.28 -7.29 -13.18
C ILE A 245 9.38 -6.43 -14.45
N HIS A 246 8.41 -5.54 -14.68
CA HIS A 246 8.34 -4.72 -15.91
C HIS A 246 9.68 -4.05 -16.27
N ASP A 247 10.36 -3.47 -15.28
CA ASP A 247 11.66 -2.79 -15.46
C ASP A 247 12.87 -3.61 -14.96
N GLU A 248 12.67 -4.92 -14.72
CA GLU A 248 13.69 -5.78 -14.12
C GLU A 248 14.47 -6.56 -15.18
N HIS A 249 15.76 -6.25 -15.32
CA HIS A 249 16.64 -7.00 -16.21
C HIS A 249 17.17 -8.27 -15.55
N GLY A 250 17.45 -9.31 -16.35
CA GLY A 250 18.05 -10.57 -15.90
C GLY A 250 17.07 -11.61 -15.38
N VAL A 251 15.78 -11.33 -15.41
CA VAL A 251 14.70 -12.26 -15.09
C VAL A 251 13.67 -12.29 -16.22
N LYS A 252 12.91 -13.38 -16.29
CA LYS A 252 11.79 -13.58 -17.20
C LYS A 252 10.55 -13.99 -16.42
N ALA A 253 9.42 -13.37 -16.74
CA ALA A 253 8.09 -13.84 -16.33
C ALA A 253 7.59 -14.87 -17.33
N ILE A 254 7.03 -15.95 -16.81
CA ILE A 254 6.40 -17.00 -17.60
C ILE A 254 5.00 -17.18 -17.04
N PRO A 255 3.94 -16.81 -17.78
CA PRO A 255 2.56 -16.93 -17.31
C PRO A 255 2.26 -18.35 -16.83
N ILE A 256 1.54 -18.45 -15.70
CA ILE A 256 1.09 -19.73 -15.16
C ILE A 256 -0.17 -20.13 -15.87
N ASP A 257 -0.15 -21.31 -16.50
CA ASP A 257 -1.33 -21.90 -17.14
C ASP A 257 -2.30 -22.42 -16.06
N ALA A 258 -3.11 -21.49 -15.55
CA ALA A 258 -4.16 -21.75 -14.59
C ALA A 258 -5.28 -20.70 -14.74
N PRO A 259 -6.57 -21.12 -14.82
CA PRO A 259 -7.69 -20.20 -15.04
C PRO A 259 -7.82 -19.07 -14.01
N GLU A 260 -7.32 -19.28 -12.80
CA GLU A 260 -7.46 -18.36 -11.66
C GLU A 260 -6.19 -17.54 -11.42
N SER A 261 -5.25 -17.50 -12.39
CA SER A 261 -4.01 -16.73 -12.31
C SER A 261 -4.21 -15.24 -12.54
N GLY A 262 -5.41 -14.80 -12.94
CA GLY A 262 -5.73 -13.40 -13.24
C GLY A 262 -5.72 -12.52 -11.99
N MET A 263 -5.16 -11.31 -12.13
CA MET A 263 -5.10 -10.28 -11.09
C MET A 263 -5.50 -8.94 -11.69
N GLU A 264 -6.39 -8.20 -11.03
CA GLU A 264 -6.83 -6.87 -11.46
C GLU A 264 -6.11 -5.79 -10.64
N GLY A 265 -5.24 -5.00 -11.29
CA GLY A 265 -4.62 -3.83 -10.68
C GLY A 265 -5.61 -2.70 -10.50
N CYS A 266 -5.78 -2.20 -9.27
CA CYS A 266 -6.83 -1.25 -8.92
C CYS A 266 -6.29 -0.02 -8.18
N VAL A 267 -7.03 1.08 -8.31
CA VAL A 267 -7.04 2.16 -7.33
C VAL A 267 -8.24 1.96 -6.38
N HIS A 268 -7.96 2.03 -5.08
CA HIS A 268 -8.97 1.92 -4.03
C HIS A 268 -9.14 3.26 -3.35
N LEU A 269 -10.39 3.66 -3.14
CA LEU A 269 -10.80 4.94 -2.55
C LEU A 269 -11.89 4.70 -1.49
N LEU A 270 -12.02 5.60 -0.54
CA LEU A 270 -13.19 5.60 0.34
C LEU A 270 -14.42 6.07 -0.42
N LYS A 271 -15.54 5.35 -0.22
CA LYS A 271 -16.85 5.78 -0.71
C LYS A 271 -17.29 7.03 0.04
N ASN A 272 -18.02 7.88 -0.68
CA ASN A 272 -18.66 9.07 -0.11
C ASN A 272 -17.70 10.04 0.60
N ASN A 273 -16.40 9.92 0.35
CA ASN A 273 -15.39 10.80 0.91
C ASN A 273 -14.99 11.89 -0.10
N TYR A 274 -14.54 13.04 0.41
CA TYR A 274 -14.01 14.09 -0.45
C TYR A 274 -12.74 13.60 -1.16
N ARG A 275 -12.74 13.73 -2.48
CA ARG A 275 -11.56 13.42 -3.30
C ARG A 275 -10.79 14.70 -3.57
N LYS A 276 -9.57 14.76 -3.06
CA LYS A 276 -8.65 15.86 -3.34
C LYS A 276 -8.43 15.95 -4.85
N ARG A 277 -8.42 17.15 -5.40
CA ARG A 277 -8.09 17.35 -6.83
C ARG A 277 -6.74 16.77 -7.19
N SER A 278 -5.75 16.86 -6.29
CA SER A 278 -4.44 16.23 -6.47
C SER A 278 -4.51 14.71 -6.60
N ALA A 279 -5.44 14.04 -5.89
CA ALA A 279 -5.65 12.60 -6.03
C ALA A 279 -6.26 12.24 -7.39
N LEU A 280 -7.25 13.01 -7.85
CA LEU A 280 -7.88 12.81 -9.15
C LEU A 280 -6.89 13.01 -10.30
N GLU A 281 -6.06 14.07 -10.24
CA GLU A 281 -5.03 14.32 -11.23
C GLU A 281 -3.93 13.25 -11.21
N PHE A 282 -3.58 12.74 -10.03
CA PHE A 282 -2.63 11.64 -9.92
C PHE A 282 -3.19 10.36 -10.57
N ILE A 283 -4.44 10.02 -10.30
CA ILE A 283 -5.12 8.85 -10.92
C ILE A 283 -5.20 9.03 -12.44
N ARG A 284 -5.50 10.23 -12.94
CA ARG A 284 -5.53 10.53 -14.37
C ARG A 284 -4.17 10.27 -15.02
N LEU A 285 -3.10 10.86 -14.47
CA LEU A 285 -1.73 10.64 -14.98
C LEU A 285 -1.33 9.17 -14.91
N LEU A 286 -1.68 8.48 -13.81
CA LEU A 286 -1.40 7.06 -13.67
C LEU A 286 -2.08 6.23 -14.76
N SER A 287 -3.35 6.50 -15.06
CA SER A 287 -4.10 5.79 -16.12
C SER A 287 -3.58 6.09 -17.53
N GLU A 288 -2.92 7.23 -17.71
CA GLU A 288 -2.32 7.65 -18.98
C GLU A 288 -0.83 7.23 -19.12
N SER A 289 -0.21 6.68 -18.07
CA SER A 289 1.19 6.26 -18.06
C SER A 289 1.46 5.14 -19.08
N ASN A 290 2.67 5.10 -19.64
CA ASN A 290 3.05 4.04 -20.58
C ASN A 290 2.96 2.65 -19.93
N ALA A 291 3.37 2.56 -18.68
CA ALA A 291 3.32 1.31 -17.90
C ALA A 291 1.91 0.70 -17.81
N ILE A 292 0.85 1.52 -17.81
CA ILE A 292 -0.54 1.03 -17.83
C ILE A 292 -1.04 0.83 -19.26
N ARG A 293 -0.73 1.76 -20.16
CA ARG A 293 -1.17 1.66 -21.58
C ARG A 293 -0.62 0.44 -22.30
N GLU A 294 0.60 0.04 -22.05
CA GLU A 294 1.20 -1.18 -22.60
C GLU A 294 0.43 -2.42 -22.13
N ARG A 295 0.05 -2.49 -20.85
CA ARG A 295 -0.74 -3.62 -20.30
C ARG A 295 -2.19 -3.67 -20.80
N ILE A 296 -2.75 -2.55 -21.24
CA ILE A 296 -4.05 -2.51 -21.92
C ILE A 296 -3.91 -2.97 -23.37
N ARG A 297 -2.77 -2.68 -24.04
CA ARG A 297 -2.52 -3.08 -25.43
C ARG A 297 -2.32 -4.59 -25.57
N ASP A 298 -1.62 -5.20 -24.65
CA ASP A 298 -1.40 -6.65 -24.66
C ASP A 298 -2.72 -7.43 -24.60
N TRP A 299 -3.75 -6.84 -24.01
CA TRP A 299 -5.08 -7.44 -23.89
C TRP A 299 -5.97 -7.24 -25.14
N LEU A 300 -5.67 -6.23 -25.99
CA LEU A 300 -6.42 -5.97 -27.23
C LEU A 300 -5.85 -6.72 -28.45
N THR A 301 -4.73 -7.43 -28.27
CA THR A 301 -4.03 -8.17 -29.31
C THR A 301 -4.16 -9.69 -29.20
N GLU A 302 -4.82 -10.21 -28.19
CA GLU A 302 -5.32 -11.60 -28.06
C GLU A 302 -6.80 -11.66 -28.46
#